data_8b03cb705711e0f8b6a29e8f3c98f7a5
#
_entry.id   8b03cb705711e0f8b6a29e8f3c98f7a5
#
_cell.length_a   1.000
_cell.length_b   1.000
_cell.length_c   1.000
_cell.angle_alpha   90.00
_cell.angle_beta   90.00
_cell.angle_gamma   90.00
#
_symmetry.space_group_name_H-M   'P 1'
#
loop_
_entity.id
_entity.type
_entity.pdbx_description
1 polymer ?
#
loop_
_entity_poly.entity_id
_entity_poly.type
_entity_poly.pdbx_seq_one_letter_code
_entity_poly.pdbx_strand_id
1 'polypeptide(L)'
;MESSATTVYATGGRGNTRLVAWEGEKTLTFTVEDALLSPISFAMLSGAGVLKGASNSTNIVHFHQTTSAVIANSRIDLSGALLTGETICSTAPIYVMKVDDYGDLTGEIETGWTVGTTAVEGGPAAGQYLTKTGGTGSVVMVDYYVKKADKAVTELQIDAGHFGGYFYVEADTLFRRQVDGKDLPANLTFPNVKIQSNFTFSMSASGDPSTFTFTMDAFPGYTYFNKTKKVICAIQIADDGVTSADAEGSVFPHPTGFNITESISDSVDGVTDGGESDDVQG
;
A
#
# COMPACT_ATOMS: atom_id res chain seq x y z
N MET A 1 12.35 4.44 -9.76
CA MET A 1 13.40 4.60 -8.75
C MET A 1 14.22 5.83 -9.09
N GLU A 2 14.38 6.73 -8.14
CA GLU A 2 15.11 8.00 -8.30
C GLU A 2 16.15 8.12 -7.18
N SER A 3 17.38 8.47 -7.56
CA SER A 3 18.47 8.70 -6.60
C SER A 3 18.92 10.16 -6.71
N SER A 4 19.04 10.82 -5.57
CA SER A 4 19.52 12.20 -5.46
C SER A 4 20.64 12.30 -4.43
N ALA A 5 21.55 13.23 -4.61
CA ALA A 5 22.61 13.55 -3.67
C ALA A 5 22.87 15.06 -3.68
N THR A 6 23.24 15.60 -2.52
CA THR A 6 23.62 17.01 -2.39
C THR A 6 25.11 17.12 -2.67
N THR A 7 25.49 18.03 -3.58
CA THR A 7 26.89 18.28 -3.92
C THR A 7 27.33 19.65 -3.40
N VAL A 8 28.38 19.67 -2.59
CA VAL A 8 29.03 20.91 -2.09
C VAL A 8 30.37 21.08 -2.77
N TYR A 9 30.66 22.30 -3.21
CA TYR A 9 31.90 22.62 -3.92
C TYR A 9 32.79 23.51 -3.07
N ALA A 10 34.10 23.19 -2.99
CA ALA A 10 35.06 24.14 -2.62
C ALA A 10 35.48 24.96 -3.86
N THR A 11 35.51 26.28 -3.72
CA THR A 11 35.93 27.19 -4.75
C THR A 11 37.17 27.93 -4.29
N GLY A 12 38.07 28.29 -5.21
CA GLY A 12 39.29 29.02 -4.86
C GLY A 12 40.09 29.46 -6.08
N GLY A 13 41.16 30.20 -5.83
CA GLY A 13 42.01 30.73 -6.86
C GLY A 13 41.46 31.99 -7.57
N ARG A 14 42.25 32.52 -8.49
CA ARG A 14 41.87 33.69 -9.29
C ARG A 14 40.77 33.27 -10.29
N GLY A 15 39.58 33.85 -10.14
CA GLY A 15 38.40 33.48 -10.93
C GLY A 15 37.41 32.58 -10.20
N ASN A 16 37.67 32.24 -8.94
CA ASN A 16 36.77 31.48 -8.06
C ASN A 16 36.24 30.19 -8.67
N THR A 17 37.12 29.41 -9.30
CA THR A 17 36.78 28.14 -9.94
C THR A 17 36.48 27.06 -8.92
N ARG A 18 35.63 26.09 -9.27
CA ARG A 18 35.36 24.90 -8.45
C ARG A 18 36.60 24.02 -8.45
N LEU A 19 37.15 23.73 -7.26
CA LEU A 19 38.36 22.93 -7.09
C LEU A 19 38.05 21.50 -6.70
N VAL A 20 37.10 21.32 -5.77
CA VAL A 20 36.73 19.99 -5.22
C VAL A 20 35.22 19.95 -5.06
N ALA A 21 34.61 18.80 -5.31
CA ALA A 21 33.23 18.50 -5.05
C ALA A 21 33.13 17.43 -3.95
N TRP A 22 32.24 17.63 -3.00
CA TRP A 22 31.85 16.62 -2.02
C TRP A 22 30.37 16.29 -2.20
N GLU A 23 30.07 15.01 -2.27
CA GLU A 23 28.70 14.51 -2.31
C GLU A 23 28.28 14.06 -0.91
N GLY A 24 27.06 14.43 -0.52
CA GLY A 24 26.45 14.05 0.74
C GLY A 24 24.94 13.81 0.58
N GLU A 25 24.30 13.40 1.67
CA GLU A 25 22.83 13.27 1.75
C GLU A 25 22.24 12.47 0.58
N LYS A 26 22.83 11.30 0.29
CA LYS A 26 22.30 10.44 -0.77
C LYS A 26 20.96 9.86 -0.36
N THR A 27 19.93 10.19 -1.14
CA THR A 27 18.57 9.69 -0.99
C THR A 27 18.20 8.77 -2.14
N LEU A 28 17.32 7.82 -1.87
CA LEU A 28 16.77 6.92 -2.86
C LEU A 28 15.26 6.78 -2.61
N THR A 29 14.48 7.15 -3.59
CA THR A 29 13.02 6.99 -3.58
C THR A 29 12.60 6.06 -4.70
N PHE A 30 11.55 5.29 -4.47
CA PHE A 30 10.94 4.49 -5.52
C PHE A 30 9.42 4.44 -5.36
N THR A 31 8.76 4.40 -6.48
CA THR A 31 7.30 4.37 -6.58
C THR A 31 6.87 2.98 -7.03
N VAL A 32 5.86 2.47 -6.38
CA VAL A 32 5.23 1.20 -6.72
C VAL A 32 3.77 1.47 -7.08
N GLU A 33 3.33 0.84 -8.15
CA GLU A 33 1.96 0.87 -8.60
C GLU A 33 1.39 -0.55 -8.52
N ASP A 34 0.26 -0.69 -7.83
CA ASP A 34 -0.44 -1.96 -7.67
C ASP A 34 -1.86 -1.83 -8.23
N ALA A 35 -2.21 -2.74 -9.12
CA ALA A 35 -3.54 -2.84 -9.70
C ALA A 35 -4.48 -3.77 -8.90
N LEU A 36 -3.94 -4.52 -7.93
CA LEU A 36 -4.69 -5.46 -7.09
C LEU A 36 -4.60 -5.07 -5.62
N LEU A 37 -5.35 -4.05 -5.24
CA LEU A 37 -5.37 -3.60 -3.86
C LEU A 37 -6.08 -4.60 -2.94
N SER A 38 -5.31 -5.29 -2.10
CA SER A 38 -5.88 -6.06 -1.01
C SER A 38 -6.09 -5.18 0.23
N PRO A 39 -7.11 -5.45 1.07
CA PRO A 39 -7.30 -4.72 2.32
C PRO A 39 -6.07 -4.76 3.25
N ILE A 40 -5.34 -5.86 3.25
CA ILE A 40 -4.13 -6.02 4.07
C ILE A 40 -2.99 -5.15 3.51
N SER A 41 -2.78 -5.16 2.19
CA SER A 41 -1.77 -4.30 1.55
C SER A 41 -2.06 -2.83 1.82
N PHE A 42 -3.33 -2.41 1.68
CA PHE A 42 -3.74 -1.04 1.98
C PHE A 42 -3.49 -0.66 3.45
N ALA A 43 -3.82 -1.55 4.39
CA ALA A 43 -3.58 -1.31 5.80
C ALA A 43 -2.08 -1.16 6.13
N MET A 44 -1.23 -2.00 5.53
CA MET A 44 0.23 -1.90 5.69
C MET A 44 0.77 -0.57 5.16
N LEU A 45 0.30 -0.14 3.99
CA LEU A 45 0.74 1.06 3.30
C LEU A 45 0.29 2.34 4.00
N SER A 46 -0.95 2.39 4.45
CA SER A 46 -1.53 3.55 5.13
C SER A 46 -1.23 3.64 6.63
N GLY A 47 -0.68 2.57 7.22
CA GLY A 47 -0.61 2.42 8.68
C GLY A 47 -1.97 2.19 9.34
N ALA A 48 -3.00 1.89 8.55
CA ALA A 48 -4.38 1.73 9.03
C ALA A 48 -4.54 0.49 9.91
N GLY A 49 -5.40 0.62 10.90
CA GLY A 49 -5.93 -0.53 11.64
C GLY A 49 -6.91 -1.32 10.76
N VAL A 50 -6.82 -2.65 10.80
CA VAL A 50 -7.79 -3.53 10.16
C VAL A 50 -8.74 -4.07 11.21
N LEU A 51 -10.00 -3.65 11.14
CA LEU A 51 -11.07 -4.21 11.96
C LEU A 51 -11.81 -5.27 11.15
N LYS A 52 -11.86 -6.48 11.66
CA LYS A 52 -12.75 -7.52 11.14
C LYS A 52 -13.92 -7.66 12.09
N GLY A 53 -15.13 -7.65 11.55
CA GLY A 53 -16.33 -7.97 12.33
C GLY A 53 -16.14 -9.28 13.08
N ALA A 54 -16.49 -9.30 14.37
CA ALA A 54 -16.47 -10.50 15.20
C ALA A 54 -17.87 -10.76 15.77
N SER A 55 -18.23 -12.02 15.91
CA SER A 55 -19.56 -12.45 16.39
C SER A 55 -19.85 -12.08 17.85
N ASN A 56 -18.84 -11.74 18.61
CA ASN A 56 -18.99 -11.32 20.00
C ASN A 56 -18.68 -9.82 20.14
N SER A 57 -19.68 -9.08 20.35
CA SER A 57 -19.92 -7.72 20.84
C SER A 57 -18.79 -6.66 20.85
N THR A 58 -17.52 -6.99 20.68
CA THR A 58 -16.43 -6.02 20.84
C THR A 58 -16.04 -5.33 19.52
N ASN A 59 -16.28 -5.97 18.36
CA ASN A 59 -15.93 -5.43 17.04
C ASN A 59 -17.10 -5.56 16.07
N ILE A 60 -18.22 -4.90 16.39
CA ILE A 60 -19.35 -4.80 15.48
C ILE A 60 -19.06 -3.69 14.48
N VAL A 61 -18.96 -4.03 13.22
CA VAL A 61 -18.85 -3.06 12.14
C VAL A 61 -20.25 -2.69 11.67
N HIS A 62 -20.51 -1.39 11.56
CA HIS A 62 -21.77 -0.87 11.07
C HIS A 62 -21.63 -0.55 9.58
N PHE A 63 -22.50 -1.15 8.77
CA PHE A 63 -22.49 -0.99 7.33
C PHE A 63 -23.76 -0.26 6.88
N HIS A 64 -23.58 0.83 6.12
CA HIS A 64 -24.67 1.59 5.55
C HIS A 64 -25.30 0.86 4.38
N GLN A 65 -26.64 0.80 4.34
CA GLN A 65 -27.41 0.21 3.27
C GLN A 65 -28.63 1.08 2.92
N THR A 66 -28.98 1.07 1.65
CA THR A 66 -30.20 1.68 1.14
C THR A 66 -30.98 0.63 0.38
N THR A 67 -32.24 0.43 0.71
CA THR A 67 -33.09 -0.63 0.14
C THR A 67 -34.48 -0.10 -0.16
N SER A 68 -34.98 -0.42 -1.36
CA SER A 68 -36.39 -0.20 -1.69
C SER A 68 -37.24 -1.28 -1.05
N ALA A 69 -38.30 -0.88 -0.38
CA ALA A 69 -39.22 -1.80 0.31
C ALA A 69 -40.66 -1.29 0.27
N VAL A 70 -41.62 -2.17 0.57
CA VAL A 70 -43.04 -1.85 0.62
C VAL A 70 -43.50 -1.80 2.07
N ILE A 71 -44.30 -0.78 2.39
CA ILE A 71 -44.96 -0.70 3.67
C ILE A 71 -46.17 -1.65 3.65
N ALA A 72 -46.15 -2.71 4.43
CA ALA A 72 -47.21 -3.69 4.61
C ALA A 72 -47.54 -3.88 6.07
N ASN A 73 -48.81 -3.80 6.44
CA ASN A 73 -49.29 -4.01 7.82
C ASN A 73 -48.51 -3.19 8.87
N SER A 74 -48.29 -1.89 8.60
CA SER A 74 -47.53 -0.99 9.47
C SER A 74 -46.06 -1.42 9.72
N ARG A 75 -45.48 -2.12 8.75
CA ARG A 75 -44.11 -2.65 8.79
C ARG A 75 -43.40 -2.46 7.46
N ILE A 76 -42.12 -2.39 7.54
CA ILE A 76 -41.19 -2.50 6.39
C ILE A 76 -40.29 -3.68 6.67
N ASP A 77 -40.46 -4.75 5.90
CA ASP A 77 -39.64 -5.95 5.99
C ASP A 77 -38.35 -5.77 5.21
N LEU A 78 -37.23 -5.84 5.89
CA LEU A 78 -35.88 -5.72 5.33
C LEU A 78 -35.09 -7.03 5.42
N SER A 79 -35.71 -8.12 5.88
CA SER A 79 -35.06 -9.42 6.05
C SER A 79 -34.45 -9.95 4.77
N GLY A 80 -35.05 -9.67 3.61
CA GLY A 80 -34.54 -10.08 2.30
C GLY A 80 -33.25 -9.35 1.87
N ALA A 81 -32.94 -8.22 2.49
CA ALA A 81 -31.72 -7.43 2.24
C ALA A 81 -30.61 -7.72 3.28
N LEU A 82 -30.90 -8.51 4.30
CA LEU A 82 -29.99 -8.85 5.39
C LEU A 82 -29.50 -10.29 5.28
N LEU A 83 -28.26 -10.52 5.63
CA LEU A 83 -27.72 -11.87 5.78
C LEU A 83 -28.17 -12.49 7.09
N THR A 84 -28.06 -13.82 7.18
CA THR A 84 -28.42 -14.56 8.39
C THR A 84 -27.66 -14.05 9.61
N GLY A 85 -28.41 -13.68 10.64
CA GLY A 85 -27.83 -13.15 11.90
C GLY A 85 -27.56 -11.65 11.90
N GLU A 86 -27.76 -10.95 10.79
CA GLU A 86 -27.63 -9.49 10.73
C GLU A 86 -28.89 -8.81 11.27
N THR A 87 -28.69 -7.64 11.88
CA THR A 87 -29.77 -6.82 12.43
C THR A 87 -29.55 -5.34 12.10
N ILE A 88 -30.64 -4.62 12.00
CA ILE A 88 -30.64 -3.16 11.82
C ILE A 88 -30.11 -2.49 13.07
N CYS A 89 -29.26 -1.51 12.92
CA CYS A 89 -28.74 -0.72 14.04
C CYS A 89 -29.80 0.26 14.55
N SER A 90 -30.39 -0.04 15.72
CA SER A 90 -31.43 0.80 16.31
C SER A 90 -30.90 2.11 16.92
N THR A 91 -29.59 2.25 17.09
CA THR A 91 -28.95 3.46 17.66
C THR A 91 -28.46 4.42 16.58
N ALA A 92 -28.45 4.00 15.32
CA ALA A 92 -28.11 4.83 14.17
C ALA A 92 -29.35 5.50 13.59
N PRO A 93 -29.22 6.62 12.88
CA PRO A 93 -30.32 7.22 12.14
C PRO A 93 -30.91 6.27 11.12
N ILE A 94 -32.24 6.29 11.00
CA ILE A 94 -32.99 5.52 9.99
C ILE A 94 -33.85 6.53 9.25
N TYR A 95 -33.73 6.57 7.92
CA TYR A 95 -34.51 7.43 7.08
C TYR A 95 -35.41 6.59 6.18
N VAL A 96 -36.70 6.87 6.20
CA VAL A 96 -37.68 6.26 5.31
C VAL A 96 -38.14 7.35 4.37
N MET A 97 -37.74 7.27 3.12
CA MET A 97 -38.00 8.27 2.08
C MET A 97 -39.11 7.80 1.18
N LYS A 98 -40.06 8.69 0.90
CA LYS A 98 -41.14 8.38 -0.04
C LYS A 98 -40.64 8.37 -1.47
N VAL A 99 -41.21 7.45 -2.23
CA VAL A 99 -40.95 7.27 -3.65
C VAL A 99 -42.25 7.50 -4.39
N ASP A 100 -42.21 8.14 -5.55
CA ASP A 100 -43.34 8.35 -6.41
C ASP A 100 -43.67 7.09 -7.24
N ASP A 101 -44.71 7.18 -8.07
CA ASP A 101 -45.18 6.07 -8.91
C ASP A 101 -44.15 5.66 -9.99
N TYR A 102 -43.13 6.48 -10.25
CA TYR A 102 -42.07 6.22 -11.22
C TYR A 102 -40.78 5.63 -10.55
N GLY A 103 -40.74 5.61 -9.23
CA GLY A 103 -39.59 5.10 -8.45
C GLY A 103 -38.59 6.19 -8.03
N ASP A 104 -38.91 7.45 -8.29
CA ASP A 104 -38.09 8.59 -7.94
C ASP A 104 -38.35 9.08 -6.51
N LEU A 105 -37.32 9.58 -5.84
CA LEU A 105 -37.44 10.12 -4.50
C LEU A 105 -38.21 11.47 -4.52
N THR A 106 -39.29 11.55 -3.74
CA THR A 106 -40.07 12.77 -3.62
C THR A 106 -39.43 13.86 -2.75
N GLY A 107 -38.40 13.52 -2.00
CA GLY A 107 -37.77 14.39 -0.99
C GLY A 107 -38.49 14.40 0.37
N GLU A 108 -39.60 13.70 0.52
CA GLU A 108 -40.31 13.57 1.78
C GLU A 108 -39.79 12.43 2.62
N ILE A 109 -39.53 12.70 3.90
CA ILE A 109 -39.07 11.71 4.88
C ILE A 109 -40.21 11.37 5.83
N GLU A 110 -40.55 10.09 5.93
CA GLU A 110 -41.48 9.60 6.94
C GLU A 110 -40.77 9.37 8.27
N THR A 111 -41.25 10.00 9.32
CA THR A 111 -40.71 9.87 10.67
C THR A 111 -41.49 8.86 11.52
N GLY A 112 -40.93 8.47 12.65
CA GLY A 112 -41.59 7.61 13.63
C GLY A 112 -41.41 6.11 13.39
N TRP A 113 -40.56 5.72 12.47
CA TRP A 113 -40.17 4.33 12.27
C TRP A 113 -39.15 3.87 13.31
N THR A 114 -39.35 2.68 13.85
CA THR A 114 -38.47 2.06 14.84
C THR A 114 -38.15 0.62 14.46
N VAL A 115 -37.01 0.13 14.89
CA VAL A 115 -36.61 -1.28 14.66
C VAL A 115 -37.52 -2.21 15.48
N GLY A 116 -38.08 -3.22 14.83
CA GLY A 116 -38.92 -4.22 15.50
C GLY A 116 -38.07 -5.12 16.41
N THR A 117 -38.52 -5.26 17.65
CA THR A 117 -37.74 -5.98 18.70
C THR A 117 -38.24 -7.41 18.91
N THR A 118 -39.35 -7.81 18.28
CA THR A 118 -39.99 -9.13 18.44
C THR A 118 -40.05 -9.81 17.07
N ALA A 119 -39.77 -11.10 17.02
CA ALA A 119 -39.93 -11.86 15.79
C ALA A 119 -41.41 -11.92 15.38
N VAL A 120 -41.67 -11.83 14.06
CA VAL A 120 -43.00 -11.93 13.50
C VAL A 120 -43.25 -13.36 13.09
N GLU A 121 -44.36 -13.94 13.52
CA GLU A 121 -44.73 -15.29 13.12
C GLU A 121 -44.91 -15.37 11.60
N GLY A 122 -44.18 -16.29 10.94
CA GLY A 122 -44.19 -16.40 9.48
C GLY A 122 -43.57 -15.21 8.73
N GLY A 123 -42.80 -14.33 9.39
CA GLY A 123 -42.21 -13.12 8.85
C GLY A 123 -40.79 -12.85 9.37
N PRO A 124 -40.37 -11.57 9.34
CA PRO A 124 -39.01 -11.18 9.71
C PRO A 124 -38.68 -11.44 11.19
N ALA A 125 -37.43 -11.75 11.45
CA ALA A 125 -36.92 -11.90 12.81
C ALA A 125 -36.81 -10.53 13.51
N ALA A 126 -36.64 -10.55 14.81
CA ALA A 126 -36.35 -9.36 15.60
C ALA A 126 -35.10 -8.65 15.07
N GLY A 127 -35.19 -7.32 14.90
CA GLY A 127 -34.10 -6.52 14.35
C GLY A 127 -33.99 -6.52 12.83
N GLN A 128 -34.87 -7.17 12.11
CA GLN A 128 -34.83 -7.27 10.63
C GLN A 128 -35.95 -6.49 9.92
N TYR A 129 -36.74 -5.74 10.64
CA TYR A 129 -37.82 -4.94 10.09
C TYR A 129 -38.00 -3.63 10.85
N LEU A 130 -38.67 -2.67 10.21
CA LEU A 130 -39.11 -1.45 10.85
C LEU A 130 -40.61 -1.50 11.11
N THR A 131 -41.05 -0.85 12.17
CA THR A 131 -42.46 -0.76 12.55
C THR A 131 -42.87 0.65 12.89
N LYS A 132 -44.11 1.03 12.53
CA LYS A 132 -44.75 2.31 12.86
C LYS A 132 -46.25 2.10 12.93
N THR A 133 -46.89 2.80 13.83
CA THR A 133 -48.35 2.77 13.93
C THR A 133 -48.99 3.46 12.71
N GLY A 134 -49.76 2.73 11.92
CA GLY A 134 -50.43 3.21 10.73
C GLY A 134 -49.51 3.35 9.51
N GLY A 135 -50.01 2.94 8.35
CA GLY A 135 -49.28 2.99 7.09
C GLY A 135 -49.40 1.68 6.32
N THR A 136 -49.85 1.76 5.08
CA THR A 136 -49.96 0.60 4.18
C THR A 136 -49.79 1.02 2.73
N GLY A 137 -49.17 0.18 1.93
CA GLY A 137 -49.29 0.17 0.47
C GLY A 137 -48.39 1.10 -0.31
N SER A 138 -47.49 1.83 0.34
CA SER A 138 -46.54 2.70 -0.37
C SER A 138 -45.18 2.02 -0.52
N VAL A 139 -44.54 2.24 -1.67
CA VAL A 139 -43.11 1.93 -1.86
C VAL A 139 -42.28 3.03 -1.21
N VAL A 140 -41.26 2.65 -0.53
CA VAL A 140 -40.32 3.58 0.15
C VAL A 140 -38.90 3.17 -0.08
N MET A 141 -37.98 4.12 -0.03
CA MET A 141 -36.56 3.89 0.05
C MET A 141 -36.14 4.02 1.51
N VAL A 142 -35.51 2.99 2.04
CA VAL A 142 -35.05 2.96 3.42
C VAL A 142 -33.54 3.05 3.45
N ASP A 143 -33.06 4.04 4.19
CA ASP A 143 -31.63 4.26 4.44
C ASP A 143 -31.35 3.92 5.92
N TYR A 144 -30.45 2.98 6.16
CA TYR A 144 -30.21 2.43 7.48
C TYR A 144 -28.82 1.83 7.62
N TYR A 145 -28.42 1.55 8.85
CA TYR A 145 -27.17 0.86 9.16
C TYR A 145 -27.45 -0.56 9.65
N VAL A 146 -26.65 -1.50 9.17
CA VAL A 146 -26.71 -2.90 9.56
C VAL A 146 -25.52 -3.22 10.45
N LYS A 147 -25.78 -3.96 11.52
CA LYS A 147 -24.72 -4.53 12.35
C LYS A 147 -24.18 -5.78 11.66
N LYS A 148 -23.01 -5.68 11.10
CA LYS A 148 -22.31 -6.80 10.47
C LYS A 148 -21.51 -7.56 11.53
N ALA A 149 -21.88 -8.81 11.75
CA ALA A 149 -21.18 -9.73 12.61
C ALA A 149 -20.41 -10.76 11.77
N ASP A 150 -19.43 -11.42 12.36
CA ASP A 150 -18.79 -12.62 11.82
C ASP A 150 -18.10 -12.52 10.46
N LYS A 151 -17.06 -11.68 10.38
CA LYS A 151 -16.15 -11.66 9.22
C LYS A 151 -16.79 -11.19 7.89
N ALA A 152 -18.05 -10.77 7.92
CA ALA A 152 -18.76 -10.33 6.72
C ALA A 152 -18.27 -8.97 6.20
N VAL A 153 -17.61 -8.17 7.04
CA VAL A 153 -17.08 -6.85 6.69
C VAL A 153 -15.69 -6.67 7.26
N THR A 154 -14.82 -6.11 6.44
CA THR A 154 -13.50 -5.62 6.86
C THR A 154 -13.53 -4.11 6.79
N GLU A 155 -13.29 -3.43 7.89
CA GLU A 155 -13.16 -1.98 7.96
C GLU A 155 -11.69 -1.61 8.08
N LEU A 156 -11.27 -0.67 7.27
CA LEU A 156 -9.93 -0.09 7.30
C LEU A 156 -10.03 1.31 7.89
N GLN A 157 -9.40 1.51 9.04
CA GLN A 157 -9.42 2.79 9.73
C GLN A 157 -8.07 3.49 9.57
N ILE A 158 -8.07 4.62 8.87
CA ILE A 158 -6.92 5.51 8.76
C ILE A 158 -7.09 6.57 9.84
N ASP A 159 -6.27 6.51 10.86
CA ASP A 159 -6.30 7.48 11.94
C ASP A 159 -5.09 8.43 11.90
N ALA A 160 -5.19 9.53 12.61
CA ALA A 160 -4.15 10.56 12.64
C ALA A 160 -2.91 10.18 13.49
N GLY A 161 -2.99 9.12 14.26
CA GLY A 161 -1.95 8.71 15.20
C GLY A 161 -1.04 7.58 14.69
N HIS A 162 -1.45 6.89 13.63
CA HIS A 162 -0.72 5.76 13.10
C HIS A 162 -0.16 6.06 11.70
N PHE A 163 1.11 5.78 11.54
CA PHE A 163 1.84 5.99 10.29
C PHE A 163 2.40 4.66 9.78
N GLY A 164 2.66 4.59 8.48
CA GLY A 164 3.31 3.44 7.86
C GLY A 164 4.65 3.11 8.54
N GLY A 165 4.91 1.82 8.70
CA GLY A 165 6.11 1.29 9.33
C GLY A 165 7.33 1.28 8.40
N TYR A 166 8.41 0.70 8.92
CA TYR A 166 9.59 0.37 8.13
C TYR A 166 9.50 -1.08 7.67
N PHE A 167 9.89 -1.32 6.44
CA PHE A 167 9.79 -2.62 5.80
C PHE A 167 11.11 -3.02 5.16
N TYR A 168 11.30 -4.32 5.04
CA TYR A 168 12.31 -4.92 4.18
C TYR A 168 11.60 -5.34 2.89
N VAL A 169 12.03 -4.83 1.75
CA VAL A 169 11.35 -5.04 0.47
C VAL A 169 12.28 -5.76 -0.49
N GLU A 170 11.79 -6.82 -1.09
CA GLU A 170 12.42 -7.52 -2.19
C GLU A 170 11.49 -7.49 -3.39
N ALA A 171 12.03 -7.26 -4.58
CA ALA A 171 11.29 -7.24 -5.83
C ALA A 171 12.06 -8.03 -6.88
N ASP A 172 11.36 -8.95 -7.52
CA ASP A 172 11.90 -9.72 -8.63
C ASP A 172 11.64 -8.98 -9.95
N THR A 173 12.64 -9.00 -10.83
CA THR A 173 12.57 -8.37 -12.14
C THR A 173 13.42 -9.14 -13.16
N LEU A 174 13.35 -8.71 -14.40
CA LEU A 174 14.16 -9.26 -15.48
C LEU A 174 15.06 -8.16 -16.03
N PHE A 175 16.34 -8.47 -16.15
CA PHE A 175 17.31 -7.64 -16.86
C PHE A 175 17.59 -8.22 -18.23
N ARG A 176 17.35 -7.43 -19.29
CA ARG A 176 17.70 -7.86 -20.64
C ARG A 176 19.14 -7.54 -20.93
N ARG A 177 19.93 -8.61 -21.21
CA ARG A 177 21.31 -8.47 -21.62
C ARG A 177 21.37 -7.97 -23.05
N GLN A 178 22.11 -6.91 -23.30
CA GLN A 178 22.14 -6.23 -24.60
C GLN A 178 22.85 -7.06 -25.68
N VAL A 179 23.81 -7.88 -25.28
CA VAL A 179 24.68 -8.65 -26.25
C VAL A 179 23.88 -9.71 -26.96
N ASP A 180 23.03 -10.45 -26.31
CA ASP A 180 22.30 -11.61 -26.85
C ASP A 180 20.77 -11.48 -26.71
N GLY A 181 20.29 -10.41 -26.12
CA GLY A 181 18.86 -10.18 -25.90
C GLY A 181 18.21 -11.11 -24.87
N LYS A 182 19.00 -11.85 -24.08
CA LYS A 182 18.51 -12.79 -23.09
C LYS A 182 18.01 -12.04 -21.83
N ASP A 183 16.89 -12.48 -21.30
CA ASP A 183 16.34 -11.96 -20.06
C ASP A 183 16.94 -12.73 -18.87
N LEU A 184 17.65 -12.02 -17.99
CA LEU A 184 18.28 -12.55 -16.80
C LEU A 184 17.42 -12.23 -15.59
N PRO A 185 17.11 -13.22 -14.73
CA PRO A 185 16.44 -12.95 -13.46
C PRO A 185 17.26 -12.01 -12.58
N ALA A 186 16.61 -11.02 -12.01
CA ALA A 186 17.25 -10.10 -11.10
C ALA A 186 16.37 -9.82 -9.89
N ASN A 187 17.00 -9.61 -8.76
CA ASN A 187 16.35 -9.26 -7.49
C ASN A 187 16.84 -7.90 -7.00
N LEU A 188 15.90 -7.05 -6.64
CA LEU A 188 16.17 -5.76 -6.00
C LEU A 188 15.83 -5.89 -4.52
N THR A 189 16.82 -5.65 -3.67
CA THR A 189 16.65 -5.69 -2.21
C THR A 189 16.80 -4.30 -1.62
N PHE A 190 15.79 -3.87 -0.90
CA PHE A 190 15.79 -2.63 -0.12
C PHE A 190 15.68 -2.99 1.37
N PRO A 191 16.78 -2.96 2.13
CA PRO A 191 16.81 -3.51 3.48
C PRO A 191 16.06 -2.67 4.51
N ASN A 192 15.82 -1.41 4.25
CA ASN A 192 15.10 -0.53 5.16
C ASN A 192 14.36 0.54 4.37
N VAL A 193 13.06 0.43 4.32
CA VAL A 193 12.19 1.30 3.54
C VAL A 193 11.09 1.85 4.42
N LYS A 194 10.82 3.13 4.31
CA LYS A 194 9.66 3.77 4.91
C LYS A 194 8.67 4.19 3.82
N ILE A 195 7.45 3.77 3.99
CA ILE A 195 6.36 4.19 3.11
C ILE A 195 5.98 5.63 3.46
N GLN A 196 5.91 6.49 2.45
CA GLN A 196 5.42 7.86 2.63
C GLN A 196 3.92 7.81 2.93
N SER A 197 3.48 8.60 3.90
CA SER A 197 2.07 8.63 4.32
C SER A 197 1.14 9.31 3.32
N ASN A 198 1.68 9.94 2.28
CA ASN A 198 0.93 10.52 1.18
C ASN A 198 0.69 9.44 0.12
N PHE A 199 -0.54 9.05 -0.08
CA PHE A 199 -0.95 8.18 -1.16
C PHE A 199 -2.15 8.78 -1.89
N THR A 200 -2.33 8.39 -3.14
CA THR A 200 -3.50 8.76 -3.92
C THR A 200 -4.31 7.51 -4.19
N PHE A 201 -5.58 7.56 -3.81
CA PHE A 201 -6.55 6.53 -4.13
C PHE A 201 -7.55 7.10 -5.11
N SER A 202 -7.63 6.52 -6.29
CA SER A 202 -8.54 6.94 -7.35
C SER A 202 -9.53 5.82 -7.63
N MET A 203 -10.82 6.16 -7.64
CA MET A 203 -11.90 5.24 -8.03
C MET A 203 -12.55 5.76 -9.30
N SER A 204 -12.58 4.94 -10.35
CA SER A 204 -13.27 5.25 -11.58
C SER A 204 -14.60 4.49 -11.65
N ALA A 205 -15.67 5.17 -12.07
CA ALA A 205 -16.98 4.55 -12.24
C ALA A 205 -17.06 3.67 -13.50
N SER A 206 -16.15 3.86 -14.45
CA SER A 206 -16.10 3.09 -15.70
C SER A 206 -14.66 3.06 -16.23
N GLY A 207 -14.24 1.96 -16.82
CA GLY A 207 -12.95 1.84 -17.49
C GLY A 207 -11.95 0.95 -16.78
N ASP A 208 -10.71 1.36 -16.78
CA ASP A 208 -9.58 0.59 -16.27
C ASP A 208 -9.67 0.37 -14.75
N PRO A 209 -9.10 -0.72 -14.24
CA PRO A 209 -9.02 -0.97 -12.81
C PRO A 209 -8.35 0.20 -12.08
N SER A 210 -8.86 0.53 -10.91
CA SER A 210 -8.23 1.55 -10.06
C SER A 210 -6.84 1.07 -9.65
N THR A 211 -5.83 1.85 -9.97
CA THR A 211 -4.46 1.62 -9.53
C THR A 211 -4.18 2.38 -8.25
N PHE A 212 -3.36 1.79 -7.41
CA PHE A 212 -2.89 2.41 -6.18
C PHE A 212 -1.39 2.65 -6.29
N THR A 213 -1.01 3.92 -6.18
CA THR A 213 0.38 4.35 -6.29
C THR A 213 0.88 4.82 -4.93
N PHE A 214 2.02 4.30 -4.50
CA PHE A 214 2.67 4.73 -3.27
C PHE A 214 4.17 4.89 -3.47
N THR A 215 4.73 5.85 -2.74
CA THR A 215 6.16 6.16 -2.79
C THR A 215 6.82 5.73 -1.50
N MET A 216 8.02 5.19 -1.63
CA MET A 216 8.82 4.71 -0.53
C MET A 216 10.18 5.39 -0.51
N ASP A 217 10.65 5.73 0.68
CA ASP A 217 12.00 6.23 0.93
C ASP A 217 12.87 5.09 1.42
N ALA A 218 13.99 4.86 0.75
CA ALA A 218 14.94 3.83 1.13
C ALA A 218 16.05 4.42 2.01
N PHE A 219 16.32 3.74 3.12
CA PHE A 219 17.34 4.09 4.09
C PHE A 219 18.45 3.02 4.13
N PRO A 220 19.67 3.40 4.55
CA PRO A 220 20.74 2.42 4.72
C PRO A 220 20.38 1.34 5.74
N GLY A 221 20.51 0.08 5.33
CA GLY A 221 20.25 -1.09 6.16
C GLY A 221 21.15 -2.26 5.80
N TYR A 222 21.07 -3.34 6.57
CA TYR A 222 21.80 -4.58 6.30
C TYR A 222 20.88 -5.55 5.57
N THR A 223 21.39 -6.19 4.53
CA THR A 223 20.67 -7.31 3.89
C THR A 223 20.73 -8.55 4.81
N TYR A 224 19.87 -9.53 4.59
CA TYR A 224 19.90 -10.78 5.37
C TYR A 224 21.23 -11.51 5.28
N PHE A 225 21.90 -11.44 4.13
CA PHE A 225 23.12 -12.18 3.84
C PHE A 225 24.39 -11.39 4.11
N ASN A 226 24.32 -10.05 4.19
CA ASN A 226 25.49 -9.22 4.48
C ASN A 226 25.20 -8.27 5.64
N LYS A 227 25.77 -8.58 6.81
CA LYS A 227 25.66 -7.78 8.03
C LYS A 227 26.84 -6.84 8.27
N THR A 228 27.82 -6.82 7.36
CA THR A 228 29.04 -6.00 7.53
C THR A 228 28.90 -4.64 6.85
N LYS A 229 28.17 -4.55 5.75
CA LYS A 229 28.01 -3.32 4.96
C LYS A 229 26.54 -2.91 4.88
N LYS A 230 26.24 -1.67 5.26
CA LYS A 230 24.92 -1.07 5.03
C LYS A 230 24.78 -0.65 3.58
N VAL A 231 23.67 -0.99 2.97
CA VAL A 231 23.31 -0.59 1.60
C VAL A 231 21.92 0.06 1.61
N ILE A 232 21.68 0.97 0.69
CA ILE A 232 20.34 1.56 0.47
C ILE A 232 19.52 0.64 -0.42
N CYS A 233 20.17 0.12 -1.47
CA CYS A 233 19.59 -0.86 -2.39
C CYS A 233 20.70 -1.83 -2.82
N ALA A 234 20.37 -3.11 -2.96
CA ALA A 234 21.21 -4.11 -3.58
C ALA A 234 20.48 -4.67 -4.80
N ILE A 235 21.15 -4.73 -5.93
CA ILE A 235 20.65 -5.33 -7.16
C ILE A 235 21.49 -6.57 -7.43
N GLN A 236 20.84 -7.72 -7.48
CA GLN A 236 21.45 -9.00 -7.78
C GLN A 236 20.91 -9.46 -9.15
N ILE A 237 21.81 -9.74 -10.07
CA ILE A 237 21.46 -10.25 -11.39
C ILE A 237 22.02 -11.68 -11.47
N ALA A 238 21.16 -12.65 -11.72
CA ALA A 238 21.59 -14.03 -11.90
C ALA A 238 22.18 -14.19 -13.31
N ASP A 239 23.50 -14.32 -13.36
CA ASP A 239 24.22 -14.58 -14.61
C ASP A 239 24.16 -16.09 -14.93
N ASP A 240 24.06 -16.42 -16.21
CA ASP A 240 24.01 -17.78 -16.70
C ASP A 240 25.41 -18.39 -16.96
N GLY A 241 26.43 -17.77 -16.40
CA GLY A 241 27.83 -18.26 -16.51
C GLY A 241 28.53 -17.86 -17.82
N VAL A 242 27.95 -16.94 -18.59
CA VAL A 242 28.67 -16.33 -19.72
C VAL A 242 29.77 -15.45 -19.13
N THR A 243 31.01 -15.91 -19.28
CA THR A 243 32.17 -15.17 -18.83
C THR A 243 32.46 -13.97 -19.72
N SER A 244 33.18 -12.99 -19.21
CA SER A 244 33.64 -11.84 -20.01
C SER A 244 34.44 -12.22 -21.28
N ALA A 245 34.98 -13.43 -21.32
CA ALA A 245 35.63 -14.00 -22.52
C ALA A 245 34.63 -14.24 -23.67
N ASP A 246 33.37 -14.54 -23.34
CA ASP A 246 32.33 -14.72 -24.36
C ASP A 246 31.78 -13.37 -24.87
N ALA A 247 32.08 -12.29 -24.16
CA ALA A 247 31.74 -10.92 -24.56
C ALA A 247 32.78 -10.27 -25.49
N GLU A 248 33.93 -10.91 -25.72
CA GLU A 248 34.96 -10.40 -26.65
C GLU A 248 34.51 -10.38 -28.12
N GLY A 249 33.38 -10.99 -28.42
CA GLY A 249 32.71 -10.88 -29.76
C GLY A 249 31.73 -9.72 -29.85
N SER A 250 31.57 -8.91 -28.82
CA SER A 250 30.65 -7.78 -28.81
C SER A 250 31.12 -6.64 -29.69
N VAL A 251 30.24 -6.23 -30.59
CA VAL A 251 30.46 -5.23 -31.65
C VAL A 251 30.67 -3.80 -31.11
N PHE A 252 30.63 -3.60 -29.80
CA PHE A 252 30.87 -2.30 -29.20
C PHE A 252 32.32 -2.18 -28.75
N PRO A 253 33.16 -1.39 -29.46
CA PRO A 253 34.50 -1.12 -29.01
C PRO A 253 34.38 -0.35 -27.68
N HIS A 254 34.86 -0.96 -26.61
CA HIS A 254 35.10 -0.20 -25.38
C HIS A 254 36.00 0.98 -25.73
N PRO A 255 35.71 2.21 -25.28
CA PRO A 255 36.63 3.29 -25.44
C PRO A 255 37.96 2.86 -24.80
N THR A 256 38.98 2.71 -25.67
CA THR A 256 40.35 2.36 -25.27
C THR A 256 40.82 3.38 -24.25
N GLY A 257 40.92 2.96 -22.97
CA GLY A 257 41.40 3.82 -21.89
C GLY A 257 40.56 3.78 -20.59
N PHE A 258 39.46 3.05 -20.56
CA PHE A 258 38.68 2.92 -19.30
C PHE A 258 38.73 1.46 -18.82
N ASN A 259 39.75 1.15 -18.02
CA ASN A 259 39.89 -0.17 -17.43
C ASN A 259 39.33 -0.13 -16.00
N ILE A 260 38.07 -0.57 -15.85
CA ILE A 260 37.38 -0.57 -14.55
C ILE A 260 38.00 -1.59 -13.59
N THR A 261 38.76 -2.56 -14.09
CA THR A 261 39.41 -3.58 -13.27
C THR A 261 40.66 -3.08 -12.53
N GLU A 262 41.35 -2.06 -13.07
CA GLU A 262 42.54 -1.52 -12.40
C GLU A 262 42.23 -0.56 -11.25
N SER A 263 41.03 0.05 -11.22
CA SER A 263 40.66 1.01 -10.17
C SER A 263 40.12 0.37 -8.88
N ILE A 264 39.87 -0.94 -8.89
CA ILE A 264 39.33 -1.63 -7.69
C ILE A 264 40.41 -2.45 -6.96
N SER A 265 41.50 -2.82 -7.65
CA SER A 265 42.60 -3.60 -7.01
C SER A 265 43.62 -2.76 -6.26
N ASP A 266 43.73 -1.46 -6.53
CA ASP A 266 44.77 -0.61 -5.93
C ASP A 266 44.40 0.00 -4.56
N SER A 267 43.20 -0.26 -4.04
CA SER A 267 42.80 0.35 -2.77
C SER A 267 42.92 -0.60 -1.56
N VAL A 268 43.45 -1.84 -1.72
CA VAL A 268 43.50 -2.82 -0.64
C VAL A 268 44.93 -3.23 -0.22
N ASP A 269 45.95 -2.98 -1.08
CA ASP A 269 47.31 -3.43 -0.80
C ASP A 269 48.30 -2.31 -0.39
N GLY A 270 47.86 -1.35 0.37
CA GLY A 270 48.66 -0.20 0.77
C GLY A 270 48.96 -0.05 2.27
N VAL A 271 48.92 -1.13 3.06
CA VAL A 271 49.47 -1.10 4.44
C VAL A 271 50.34 -2.33 4.67
N THR A 272 51.54 -2.31 4.14
CA THR A 272 52.63 -3.09 4.73
C THR A 272 53.36 -2.19 5.71
N ASP A 273 53.18 -2.52 6.95
CA ASP A 273 53.90 -2.01 8.11
C ASP A 273 55.41 -2.25 7.88
N GLY A 274 56.13 -1.17 7.59
CA GLY A 274 57.60 -1.16 7.52
C GLY A 274 58.20 -1.16 8.90
N GLY A 275 58.42 -2.33 9.46
CA GLY A 275 59.23 -2.47 10.65
C GLY A 275 60.67 -2.09 10.33
N GLU A 276 61.08 -0.94 10.77
CA GLU A 276 62.45 -0.49 10.80
C GLU A 276 63.18 -1.18 11.97
N SER A 277 64.07 -2.12 11.66
CA SER A 277 65.01 -2.70 12.63
C SER A 277 66.24 -1.81 12.72
N ASP A 278 66.32 -1.02 13.77
CA ASP A 278 67.56 -0.36 14.16
C ASP A 278 68.54 -1.40 14.72
N ASP A 279 69.53 -1.79 13.92
CA ASP A 279 70.72 -2.42 14.36
C ASP A 279 71.78 -1.35 14.72
N VAL A 280 71.97 -1.10 16.01
CA VAL A 280 73.06 -0.31 16.54
C VAL A 280 74.21 -1.26 16.85
N GLN A 281 75.28 -1.19 16.06
CA GLN A 281 76.60 -1.67 16.44
C GLN A 281 77.61 -0.52 16.42
N GLY A 282 78.31 -0.40 17.52
CA GLY A 282 79.55 0.33 17.61
C GLY A 282 79.61 1.38 18.68
#